data_36f6bcac4aa1d356e67c441256d64788
#
_entry.id   36f6bcac4aa1d356e67c441256d64788
#
_cell.length_a   1.000
_cell.length_b   1.000
_cell.length_c   1.000
_cell.angle_alpha   90.00
_cell.angle_beta   90.00
_cell.angle_gamma   90.00
#
_symmetry.space_group_name_H-M   'P 1'
#
loop_
_entity.id
_entity.type
_entity.pdbx_description
1 polymer ?
#
loop_
_entity_poly.entity_id
_entity_poly.type
_entity_poly.pdbx_seq_one_letter_code
_entity_poly.pdbx_strand_id
1 'polypeptide(L)'
;MYARLYGMKHLRQRLAELAGQLAITEFLDRAYGSLSAGQKTRVSLAKSLLNRPEVLLLDEPTASLDPDTAASIRQLLREYQRDTGATLLMATHNMLEVERLCDDVIMLRAGKVVDRGSPDRLLQRYGRDTLEDVFIDVARDTG
;
A
#
# COMPACT_ATOMS: atom_id res chain seq x y z
N MET A 1 11.77 -4.18 -20.41
CA MET A 1 13.14 -4.17 -19.89
C MET A 1 13.21 -4.75 -18.49
N TYR A 2 12.49 -4.21 -17.52
CA TYR A 2 12.51 -4.63 -16.10
C TYR A 2 12.29 -6.14 -15.90
N ALA A 3 11.23 -6.70 -16.45
CA ALA A 3 10.88 -8.11 -16.29
C ALA A 3 11.83 -9.12 -16.95
N ARG A 4 12.61 -8.69 -17.96
CA ARG A 4 13.64 -9.54 -18.57
C ARG A 4 14.84 -9.75 -17.65
N LEU A 5 15.10 -8.79 -16.75
CA LEU A 5 16.20 -8.88 -15.76
C LEU A 5 15.95 -9.99 -14.73
N TYR A 6 14.69 -10.36 -14.49
CA TYR A 6 14.30 -11.35 -13.49
C TYR A 6 13.99 -12.74 -14.08
N GLY A 7 14.26 -12.98 -15.37
CA GLY A 7 14.11 -14.30 -16.00
C GLY A 7 12.67 -14.87 -15.96
N MET A 8 11.67 -14.02 -15.92
CA MET A 8 10.26 -14.43 -15.71
C MET A 8 9.73 -15.28 -16.86
N LYS A 9 9.36 -16.52 -16.55
CA LYS A 9 8.51 -17.34 -17.40
C LYS A 9 7.08 -16.77 -17.35
N HIS A 10 6.36 -16.73 -18.47
CA HIS A 10 4.97 -16.21 -18.54
C HIS A 10 4.77 -14.72 -18.27
N LEU A 11 5.79 -13.90 -18.51
CA LEU A 11 5.74 -12.45 -18.33
C LEU A 11 4.51 -11.77 -18.95
N ARG A 12 4.16 -12.15 -20.18
CA ARG A 12 3.02 -11.54 -20.90
C ARG A 12 1.70 -11.77 -20.18
N GLN A 13 1.48 -12.99 -19.69
CA GLN A 13 0.29 -13.34 -18.94
C GLN A 13 0.22 -12.54 -17.64
N ARG A 14 1.32 -12.49 -16.89
CA ARG A 14 1.39 -11.73 -15.63
C ARG A 14 1.17 -10.23 -15.83
N LEU A 15 1.71 -9.65 -16.89
CA LEU A 15 1.47 -8.26 -17.25
C LEU A 15 -0.02 -8.00 -17.56
N ALA A 16 -0.68 -8.90 -18.32
CA ALA A 16 -2.09 -8.77 -18.63
C ALA A 16 -2.97 -8.87 -17.36
N GLU A 17 -2.68 -9.80 -16.46
CA GLU A 17 -3.36 -9.95 -15.16
C GLU A 17 -3.26 -8.66 -14.34
N LEU A 18 -2.05 -8.15 -14.10
CA LEU A 18 -1.83 -6.93 -13.34
C LEU A 18 -2.42 -5.70 -14.02
N ALA A 19 -2.37 -5.64 -15.36
CA ALA A 19 -2.97 -4.55 -16.12
C ALA A 19 -4.49 -4.48 -15.93
N GLY A 20 -5.15 -5.64 -15.92
CA GLY A 20 -6.58 -5.73 -15.62
C GLY A 20 -6.89 -5.37 -14.16
N GLN A 21 -6.19 -5.98 -13.20
CA GLN A 21 -6.41 -5.75 -11.76
C GLN A 21 -6.20 -4.30 -11.33
N LEU A 22 -5.24 -3.60 -11.96
CA LEU A 22 -4.89 -2.23 -11.66
C LEU A 22 -5.53 -1.21 -12.60
N ALA A 23 -6.40 -1.66 -13.51
CA ALA A 23 -7.06 -0.83 -14.52
C ALA A 23 -6.08 0.10 -15.27
N ILE A 24 -4.94 -0.47 -15.73
CA ILE A 24 -3.92 0.28 -16.47
C ILE A 24 -3.87 -0.06 -17.96
N THR A 25 -4.70 -0.99 -18.43
CA THR A 25 -4.70 -1.49 -19.81
C THR A 25 -4.81 -0.37 -20.84
N GLU A 26 -5.66 0.63 -20.59
CA GLU A 26 -5.95 1.72 -21.53
C GLU A 26 -4.78 2.71 -21.75
N PHE A 27 -3.78 2.67 -20.90
CA PHE A 27 -2.65 3.61 -20.98
C PHE A 27 -1.26 2.94 -20.95
N LEU A 28 -1.21 1.62 -21.21
CA LEU A 28 0.06 0.88 -21.28
C LEU A 28 1.01 1.43 -22.34
N ASP A 29 0.46 1.93 -23.46
CA ASP A 29 1.24 2.49 -24.57
C ASP A 29 1.55 3.98 -24.42
N ARG A 30 1.08 4.62 -23.35
CA ARG A 30 1.37 6.04 -23.09
C ARG A 30 2.74 6.23 -22.47
N ALA A 31 3.39 7.34 -22.77
CA ALA A 31 4.62 7.74 -22.10
C ALA A 31 4.35 7.97 -20.60
N TYR A 32 5.18 7.41 -19.72
CA TYR A 32 5.01 7.52 -18.26
C TYR A 32 4.88 9.00 -17.79
N GLY A 33 5.61 9.92 -18.45
CA GLY A 33 5.54 11.34 -18.15
C GLY A 33 4.15 11.97 -18.35
N SER A 34 3.36 11.46 -19.29
CA SER A 34 2.02 11.97 -19.61
C SER A 34 0.91 11.42 -18.71
N LEU A 35 1.23 10.49 -17.81
CA LEU A 35 0.27 9.88 -16.91
C LEU A 35 -0.07 10.84 -15.75
N SER A 36 -1.33 10.80 -15.29
CA SER A 36 -1.75 11.46 -14.04
C SER A 36 -1.05 10.84 -12.83
N ALA A 37 -1.10 11.52 -11.67
CA ALA A 37 -0.53 11.01 -10.43
C ALA A 37 -1.10 9.62 -10.07
N GLY A 38 -2.41 9.46 -10.09
CA GLY A 38 -3.06 8.17 -9.81
C GLY A 38 -2.73 7.09 -10.84
N GLN A 39 -2.60 7.43 -12.13
CA GLN A 39 -2.14 6.49 -13.15
C GLN A 39 -0.69 6.04 -12.89
N LYS A 40 0.20 6.97 -12.52
CA LYS A 40 1.59 6.68 -12.15
C LYS A 40 1.66 5.75 -10.94
N THR A 41 0.85 6.00 -9.92
CA THR A 41 0.76 5.14 -8.72
C THR A 41 0.37 3.72 -9.11
N ARG A 42 -0.67 3.54 -9.92
CA ARG A 42 -1.11 2.21 -10.39
C ARG A 42 -0.04 1.48 -11.22
N VAL A 43 0.65 2.18 -12.11
CA VAL A 43 1.76 1.61 -12.89
C VAL A 43 2.95 1.24 -11.99
N SER A 44 3.28 2.06 -11.01
CA SER A 44 4.35 1.77 -10.05
C SER A 44 4.02 0.53 -9.22
N LEU A 45 2.78 0.41 -8.76
CA LEU A 45 2.31 -0.77 -8.04
C LEU A 45 2.36 -2.03 -8.92
N ALA A 46 1.93 -1.94 -10.18
CA ALA A 46 2.06 -3.05 -11.13
C ALA A 46 3.52 -3.51 -11.28
N LYS A 47 4.45 -2.58 -11.37
CA LYS A 47 5.89 -2.88 -11.44
C LYS A 47 6.39 -3.58 -10.19
N SER A 48 5.99 -3.14 -9.01
CA SER A 48 6.43 -3.73 -7.74
C SER A 48 5.87 -5.14 -7.54
N LEU A 49 4.65 -5.42 -8.01
CA LEU A 49 4.00 -6.73 -7.91
C LEU A 49 4.41 -7.73 -9.01
N LEU A 50 5.11 -7.25 -10.05
CA LEU A 50 5.43 -8.06 -11.23
C LEU A 50 6.20 -9.33 -10.90
N ASN A 51 7.19 -9.22 -10.03
CA ASN A 51 8.12 -10.31 -9.67
C ASN A 51 7.62 -11.17 -8.51
N ARG A 52 6.39 -10.97 -8.05
CA ARG A 52 5.85 -11.64 -6.85
C ARG A 52 6.80 -11.54 -5.65
N PRO A 53 7.16 -10.33 -5.20
CA PRO A 53 8.11 -10.15 -4.11
C PRO A 53 7.59 -10.75 -2.80
N GLU A 54 8.49 -11.30 -1.99
CA GLU A 54 8.18 -11.75 -0.62
C GLU A 54 8.02 -10.58 0.36
N VAL A 55 8.65 -9.44 0.04
CA VAL A 55 8.55 -8.19 0.81
C VAL A 55 8.21 -7.04 -0.13
N LEU A 56 7.16 -6.30 0.18
CA LEU A 56 6.70 -5.15 -0.58
C LEU A 56 6.75 -3.90 0.30
N LEU A 57 7.52 -2.90 -0.16
CA LEU A 57 7.62 -1.60 0.50
C LEU A 57 6.72 -0.60 -0.22
N LEU A 58 5.81 0.01 0.50
CA LEU A 58 4.79 0.94 -0.02
C LEU A 58 4.87 2.27 0.73
N ASP A 59 4.92 3.35 -0.03
CA ASP A 59 4.89 4.72 0.49
C ASP A 59 3.65 5.41 -0.07
N GLU A 60 2.69 5.71 0.82
CA GLU A 60 1.41 6.35 0.49
C GLU A 60 0.69 5.71 -0.73
N PRO A 61 0.44 4.38 -0.73
CA PRO A 61 0.06 3.65 -1.95
C PRO A 61 -1.29 4.07 -2.55
N THR A 62 -2.14 4.78 -1.80
CA THR A 62 -3.45 5.23 -2.31
C THR A 62 -3.69 6.76 -2.22
N ALA A 63 -2.71 7.54 -1.76
CA ALA A 63 -2.90 8.98 -1.49
C ALA A 63 -3.36 9.82 -2.69
N SER A 64 -3.00 9.41 -3.92
CA SER A 64 -3.35 10.13 -5.15
C SER A 64 -4.51 9.51 -5.94
N LEU A 65 -5.27 8.61 -5.30
CA LEU A 65 -6.34 7.85 -5.93
C LEU A 65 -7.72 8.34 -5.44
N ASP A 66 -8.71 8.22 -6.32
CA ASP A 66 -10.10 8.34 -5.90
C ASP A 66 -10.53 7.20 -4.96
N PRO A 67 -11.60 7.37 -4.15
CA PRO A 67 -11.97 6.41 -3.12
C PRO A 67 -12.24 4.99 -3.64
N ASP A 68 -12.81 4.85 -4.83
CA ASP A 68 -13.15 3.55 -5.43
C ASP A 68 -11.88 2.83 -5.89
N THR A 69 -11.01 3.53 -6.62
CA THR A 69 -9.69 3.00 -7.01
C THR A 69 -8.86 2.64 -5.78
N ALA A 70 -8.85 3.49 -4.75
CA ALA A 70 -8.14 3.22 -3.50
C ALA A 70 -8.68 1.95 -2.80
N ALA A 71 -10.00 1.75 -2.79
CA ALA A 71 -10.60 0.54 -2.24
C ALA A 71 -10.17 -0.71 -3.01
N SER A 72 -10.17 -0.66 -4.35
CA SER A 72 -9.72 -1.76 -5.22
C SER A 72 -8.25 -2.10 -5.00
N ILE A 73 -7.38 -1.09 -4.83
CA ILE A 73 -5.95 -1.29 -4.54
C ILE A 73 -5.76 -1.95 -3.16
N ARG A 74 -6.48 -1.51 -2.13
CA ARG A 74 -6.42 -2.14 -0.79
C ARG A 74 -6.83 -3.60 -0.85
N GLN A 75 -7.91 -3.92 -1.58
CA GLN A 75 -8.33 -5.30 -1.77
C GLN A 75 -7.27 -6.13 -2.48
N LEU A 76 -6.69 -5.63 -3.58
CA LEU A 76 -5.62 -6.29 -4.31
C LEU A 76 -4.41 -6.59 -3.42
N LEU A 77 -3.97 -5.65 -2.58
CA LEU A 77 -2.84 -5.82 -1.67
C LEU A 77 -3.14 -6.89 -0.61
N ARG A 78 -4.35 -6.90 -0.05
CA ARG A 78 -4.79 -7.92 0.91
C ARG A 78 -4.87 -9.31 0.27
N GLU A 79 -5.40 -9.41 -0.93
CA GLU A 79 -5.43 -10.67 -1.70
C GLU A 79 -4.02 -11.16 -2.00
N TYR A 80 -3.15 -10.26 -2.44
CA TYR A 80 -1.74 -10.59 -2.70
C TYR A 80 -1.04 -11.14 -1.46
N GLN A 81 -1.19 -10.48 -0.30
CA GLN A 81 -0.63 -10.93 0.96
C GLN A 81 -1.15 -12.33 1.34
N ARG A 82 -2.47 -12.52 1.27
CA ARG A 82 -3.11 -13.81 1.59
C ARG A 82 -2.62 -14.95 0.67
N ASP A 83 -2.53 -14.68 -0.63
CA ASP A 83 -2.27 -15.70 -1.65
C ASP A 83 -0.78 -16.05 -1.76
N THR A 84 0.11 -15.15 -1.35
CA THR A 84 1.57 -15.34 -1.44
C THR A 84 2.27 -15.47 -0.10
N GLY A 85 1.64 -15.07 1.01
CA GLY A 85 2.29 -14.95 2.32
C GLY A 85 3.31 -13.79 2.39
N ALA A 86 3.28 -12.86 1.43
CA ALA A 86 4.21 -11.74 1.39
C ALA A 86 4.04 -10.79 2.58
N THR A 87 5.15 -10.19 3.01
CA THR A 87 5.15 -9.13 4.00
C THR A 87 4.96 -7.77 3.32
N LEU A 88 3.95 -7.01 3.75
CA LEU A 88 3.73 -5.63 3.32
C LEU A 88 4.22 -4.68 4.40
N LEU A 89 5.19 -3.83 4.08
CA LEU A 89 5.60 -2.70 4.92
C LEU A 89 5.13 -1.41 4.27
N MET A 90 4.22 -0.71 4.95
CA MET A 90 3.57 0.47 4.40
C MET A 90 3.84 1.69 5.29
N ALA A 91 4.27 2.79 4.68
CA ALA A 91 4.27 4.11 5.29
C ALA A 91 3.01 4.84 4.81
N THR A 92 2.16 5.28 5.73
CA THR A 92 0.95 6.03 5.42
C THR A 92 0.50 6.88 6.61
N HIS A 93 -0.19 7.96 6.32
CA HIS A 93 -0.93 8.77 7.30
C HIS A 93 -2.46 8.56 7.19
N ASN A 94 -2.91 7.67 6.30
CA ASN A 94 -4.31 7.34 6.11
C ASN A 94 -4.72 6.22 7.08
N MET A 95 -5.40 6.58 8.17
CA MET A 95 -5.79 5.61 9.19
C MET A 95 -6.74 4.53 8.69
N LEU A 96 -7.55 4.82 7.65
CA LEU A 96 -8.38 3.80 7.00
C LEU A 96 -7.54 2.69 6.33
N GLU A 97 -6.37 3.02 5.78
CA GLU A 97 -5.44 2.01 5.26
C GLU A 97 -4.87 1.16 6.38
N VAL A 98 -4.47 1.81 7.48
CA VAL A 98 -3.94 1.13 8.67
C VAL A 98 -4.95 0.14 9.21
N GLU A 99 -6.19 0.57 9.44
CA GLU A 99 -7.26 -0.30 9.96
C GLU A 99 -7.59 -1.48 9.04
N ARG A 100 -7.51 -1.27 7.73
CA ARG A 100 -7.91 -2.29 6.75
C ARG A 100 -6.81 -3.21 6.28
N LEU A 101 -5.55 -2.80 6.35
CA LEU A 101 -4.43 -3.54 5.76
C LEU A 101 -3.38 -4.00 6.78
N CYS A 102 -3.26 -3.33 7.93
CA CYS A 102 -2.16 -3.58 8.84
C CYS A 102 -2.55 -4.52 9.98
N ASP A 103 -1.75 -5.55 10.22
CA ASP A 103 -1.85 -6.42 11.39
C ASP A 103 -1.09 -5.83 12.58
N ASP A 104 -0.03 -5.05 12.31
CA ASP A 104 0.82 -4.40 13.31
C ASP A 104 1.18 -2.97 12.85
N VAL A 105 1.19 -2.04 13.75
CA VAL A 105 1.42 -0.61 13.51
C VAL A 105 2.59 -0.14 14.34
N ILE A 106 3.49 0.62 13.72
CA ILE A 106 4.59 1.32 14.39
C ILE A 106 4.34 2.81 14.25
N MET A 107 4.09 3.49 15.37
CA MET A 107 3.89 4.94 15.39
C MET A 107 5.22 5.65 15.56
N LEU A 108 5.49 6.58 14.65
CA LEU A 108 6.73 7.37 14.64
C LEU A 108 6.43 8.84 14.91
N ARG A 109 7.25 9.46 15.77
CA ARG A 109 7.25 10.90 16.01
C ARG A 109 8.69 11.40 16.14
N ALA A 110 9.02 12.45 15.39
CA ALA A 110 10.38 13.04 15.38
C ALA A 110 11.50 11.98 15.18
N GLY A 111 11.27 11.00 14.30
CA GLY A 111 12.23 9.93 13.98
C GLY A 111 12.37 8.84 15.07
N LYS A 112 11.53 8.84 16.09
CA LYS A 112 11.54 7.84 17.17
C LYS A 112 10.25 7.03 17.15
N VAL A 113 10.35 5.74 17.49
CA VAL A 113 9.18 4.90 17.75
C VAL A 113 8.58 5.35 19.09
N VAL A 114 7.31 5.76 19.05
CA VAL A 114 6.58 6.20 20.25
C VAL A 114 5.60 5.15 20.75
N ASP A 115 5.03 4.35 19.85
CA ASP A 115 4.20 3.21 20.22
C ASP A 115 4.19 2.14 19.12
N ARG A 116 3.76 0.92 19.48
CA ARG A 116 3.59 -0.20 18.57
C ARG A 116 2.49 -1.15 19.06
N GLY A 117 1.72 -1.70 18.13
CA GLY A 117 0.71 -2.72 18.40
C GLY A 117 -0.22 -2.95 17.24
N SER A 118 -1.13 -3.92 17.38
CA SER A 118 -2.22 -4.05 16.43
C SER A 118 -3.18 -2.84 16.55
N PRO A 119 -3.94 -2.52 15.49
CA PRO A 119 -4.97 -1.48 15.54
C PRO A 119 -5.83 -1.55 16.80
N ASP A 120 -6.41 -2.70 17.09
CA ASP A 120 -7.28 -2.92 18.26
C ASP A 120 -6.57 -2.63 19.60
N ARG A 121 -5.31 -3.07 19.74
CA ARG A 121 -4.53 -2.83 20.96
C ARG A 121 -4.22 -1.35 21.16
N LEU A 122 -3.96 -0.62 20.10
CA LEU A 122 -3.74 0.83 20.15
C LEU A 122 -5.02 1.54 20.58
N LEU A 123 -6.16 1.22 19.96
CA LEU A 123 -7.47 1.77 20.35
C LEU A 123 -7.76 1.54 21.85
N GLN A 124 -7.57 0.32 22.34
CA GLN A 124 -7.77 -0.01 23.75
C GLN A 124 -6.81 0.76 24.67
N ARG A 125 -5.52 0.87 24.30
CA ARG A 125 -4.50 1.54 25.13
C ARG A 125 -4.77 3.02 25.29
N TYR A 126 -5.23 3.68 24.23
CA TYR A 126 -5.54 5.11 24.25
C TYR A 126 -6.98 5.43 24.66
N GLY A 127 -7.85 4.40 24.80
CA GLY A 127 -9.26 4.60 25.12
C GLY A 127 -9.98 5.39 24.04
N ARG A 128 -9.67 5.11 22.77
CA ARG A 128 -10.23 5.81 21.61
C ARG A 128 -11.02 4.85 20.73
N ASP A 129 -11.99 5.41 20.00
CA ASP A 129 -12.83 4.67 19.07
C ASP A 129 -12.23 4.59 17.65
N THR A 130 -11.32 5.51 17.32
CA THR A 130 -10.68 5.57 15.99
C THR A 130 -9.16 5.68 16.09
N LEU A 131 -8.44 5.10 15.11
CA LEU A 131 -6.98 5.27 15.02
C LEU A 131 -6.58 6.70 14.68
N GLU A 132 -7.46 7.48 14.04
CA GLU A 132 -7.22 8.89 13.79
C GLU A 132 -7.08 9.68 15.11
N ASP A 133 -7.96 9.42 16.09
CA ASP A 133 -7.86 10.02 17.42
C ASP A 133 -6.59 9.60 18.15
N VAL A 134 -6.21 8.32 18.07
CA VAL A 134 -4.96 7.81 18.63
C VAL A 134 -3.77 8.54 18.00
N PHE A 135 -3.76 8.69 16.67
CA PHE A 135 -2.71 9.39 15.94
C PHE A 135 -2.59 10.86 16.37
N ILE A 136 -3.74 11.54 16.54
CA ILE A 136 -3.80 12.92 17.01
C ILE A 136 -3.24 13.04 18.43
N ASP A 137 -3.59 12.13 19.33
CA ASP A 137 -3.08 12.10 20.69
C ASP A 137 -1.55 11.94 20.69
N VAL A 138 -1.04 10.95 19.95
CA VAL A 138 0.41 10.73 19.81
C VAL A 138 1.13 11.93 19.21
N ALA A 139 0.51 12.62 18.23
CA ALA A 139 1.11 13.80 17.62
C ALA A 139 1.17 15.01 18.57
N ARG A 140 0.18 15.16 19.46
CA ARG A 140 0.04 16.30 20.39
C ARG A 140 0.73 16.10 21.73
N ASP A 141 0.99 14.86 22.11
CA ASP A 141 1.65 14.56 23.38
C ASP A 141 3.08 15.12 23.36
N THR A 142 3.21 16.33 23.86
CA THR A 142 4.47 17.06 24.05
C THR A 142 5.02 16.69 25.43
N GLY A 143 5.42 15.39 25.59
CA GLY A 143 6.07 14.95 26.81
C GLY A 143 7.41 15.62 27.08
#